data_0ac4305ef40120b24ef3dc21ed6d4be0
#
_entry.id   0ac4305ef40120b24ef3dc21ed6d4be0
#
_cell.length_a   1.000
_cell.length_b   1.000
_cell.length_c   1.000
_cell.angle_alpha   90.00
_cell.angle_beta   90.00
_cell.angle_gamma   90.00
#
_symmetry.space_group_name_H-M   'P 1'
#
loop_
_entity.id
_entity.type
_entity.pdbx_description
1 polymer ?
#
loop_
_entity_poly.entity_id
_entity_poly.type
_entity_poly.pdbx_seq_one_letter_code
_entity_poly.pdbx_strand_id
1 'polypeptide(L)'
;YGSYYGANETPFYPGDIDNHALDYFGPERYHSDEFKEEAYLFVPYDEDYYQAMSQRIDRRFANWQGLHIDKDTVEPDELARAFMDYLDCECTYFPSMSDDDPIMSAYTYAQRLGVREGFIPVLVNVDEGLWENIIGNSDPDSESSDDYTFNREKVNEFRRRLLEAPVMDGKSILDKLTGQDNDDIDEEPEGGFDNNRYSSYWNTDTNMTHPLILARIPVTEPWKIFAYLPFGNWNDCPANPELMAISKYWYEEYGAVPGTFTSDQLEYELPAPVPEDRAMEAAIQQYAFCPDMDQSCDGIGSLADTLRQSRIWYFWWD
;
A
#
# COMPACT_ATOMS: atom_id res chain seq x y z
N TYR A 1 -0.87 3.44 -20.26
CA TYR A 1 -1.52 2.99 -21.49
C TYR A 1 -0.49 2.71 -22.58
N GLY A 2 0.28 3.72 -23.03
CA GLY A 2 1.22 3.56 -24.11
C GLY A 2 2.28 2.49 -23.87
N SER A 3 2.78 2.35 -22.64
CA SER A 3 3.73 1.29 -22.30
C SER A 3 3.11 -0.10 -22.36
N TYR A 4 1.80 -0.21 -22.20
CA TYR A 4 1.09 -1.48 -22.22
C TYR A 4 0.79 -1.96 -23.64
N TYR A 5 0.47 -1.03 -24.54
CA TYR A 5 0.04 -1.36 -25.89
C TYR A 5 1.07 -1.01 -26.97
N GLY A 6 1.87 0.03 -26.76
CA GLY A 6 2.87 0.46 -27.74
C GLY A 6 4.08 -0.46 -27.88
N ALA A 7 4.40 -1.27 -26.86
CA ALA A 7 5.55 -2.16 -26.89
C ALA A 7 5.34 -3.44 -27.73
N ASN A 8 4.10 -3.80 -28.05
CA ASN A 8 3.79 -5.11 -28.63
C ASN A 8 3.22 -5.06 -30.06
N GLU A 9 3.09 -3.87 -30.68
CA GLU A 9 2.49 -3.70 -32.00
C GLU A 9 1.11 -4.41 -32.20
N THR A 10 0.47 -4.83 -31.12
CA THR A 10 -0.84 -5.48 -31.16
C THR A 10 -1.93 -4.45 -31.36
N PRO A 11 -2.93 -4.74 -32.19
CA PRO A 11 -4.07 -3.86 -32.35
C PRO A 11 -4.73 -3.61 -30.99
N PHE A 12 -4.94 -2.35 -30.70
CA PHE A 12 -5.60 -1.93 -29.48
C PHE A 12 -7.10 -2.20 -29.60
N TYR A 13 -7.63 -3.05 -28.74
CA TYR A 13 -9.05 -3.39 -28.75
C TYR A 13 -9.84 -2.50 -27.79
N PRO A 14 -11.03 -2.02 -28.18
CA PRO A 14 -11.87 -1.20 -27.32
C PRO A 14 -12.19 -1.83 -25.95
N GLY A 15 -12.23 -3.17 -25.86
CA GLY A 15 -12.42 -3.87 -24.59
C GLY A 15 -11.28 -3.69 -23.60
N ASP A 16 -10.07 -3.52 -24.09
CA ASP A 16 -8.90 -3.29 -23.23
C ASP A 16 -8.94 -1.90 -22.60
N ILE A 17 -9.41 -0.90 -23.36
CA ILE A 17 -9.65 0.44 -22.81
C ILE A 17 -10.74 0.42 -21.73
N ASP A 18 -11.84 -0.28 -21.99
CA ASP A 18 -12.94 -0.37 -21.03
C ASP A 18 -12.47 -0.87 -19.66
N ASN A 19 -11.53 -1.82 -19.63
CA ASN A 19 -10.97 -2.33 -18.39
C ASN A 19 -10.05 -1.33 -17.71
N HIS A 20 -9.15 -0.73 -18.48
CA HIS A 20 -8.11 0.13 -17.92
C HIS A 20 -8.57 1.55 -17.64
N ALA A 21 -9.53 2.08 -18.38
CA ALA A 21 -10.02 3.43 -18.14
C ALA A 21 -10.68 3.59 -16.77
N LEU A 22 -11.42 2.57 -16.30
CA LEU A 22 -12.03 2.58 -14.97
C LEU A 22 -11.00 2.55 -13.87
N ASP A 23 -9.97 1.70 -14.02
CA ASP A 23 -8.91 1.53 -13.05
C ASP A 23 -8.03 2.79 -12.94
N TYR A 24 -7.82 3.48 -14.07
CA TYR A 24 -6.89 4.60 -14.15
C TYR A 24 -7.50 5.96 -13.83
N PHE A 25 -8.68 6.23 -14.36
CA PHE A 25 -9.20 7.59 -14.39
C PHE A 25 -10.42 7.78 -13.49
N GLY A 26 -11.08 6.71 -13.12
CA GLY A 26 -12.37 6.78 -12.43
C GLY A 26 -13.46 7.45 -13.29
N PRO A 27 -14.72 7.41 -12.81
CA PRO A 27 -15.85 7.89 -13.60
C PRO A 27 -15.78 9.36 -13.97
N GLU A 28 -15.38 10.21 -13.03
CA GLU A 28 -15.40 11.67 -13.22
C GLU A 28 -14.34 12.14 -14.21
N ARG A 29 -13.14 11.56 -14.13
CA ARG A 29 -12.03 11.94 -15.00
C ARG A 29 -12.17 11.40 -16.41
N TYR A 30 -12.83 10.25 -16.57
CA TYR A 30 -13.03 9.63 -17.86
C TYR A 30 -13.70 10.55 -18.89
N HIS A 31 -14.64 11.40 -18.46
CA HIS A 31 -15.33 12.37 -19.31
C HIS A 31 -14.59 13.70 -19.44
N SER A 32 -13.41 13.84 -18.85
CA SER A 32 -12.63 15.08 -18.95
C SER A 32 -11.95 15.25 -20.31
N ASP A 33 -11.71 16.50 -20.70
CA ASP A 33 -10.93 16.79 -21.89
C ASP A 33 -9.48 16.30 -21.75
N GLU A 34 -8.94 16.30 -20.54
CA GLU A 34 -7.61 15.78 -20.21
C GLU A 34 -7.49 14.28 -20.55
N PHE A 35 -8.50 13.47 -20.23
CA PHE A 35 -8.51 12.06 -20.63
C PHE A 35 -8.49 11.88 -22.14
N LYS A 36 -9.25 12.68 -22.87
CA LYS A 36 -9.28 12.63 -24.34
C LYS A 36 -7.91 12.94 -24.93
N GLU A 37 -7.23 13.98 -24.42
CA GLU A 37 -5.88 14.34 -24.86
C GLU A 37 -4.89 13.20 -24.58
N GLU A 38 -4.94 12.59 -23.39
CA GLU A 38 -4.08 11.45 -23.05
C GLU A 38 -4.36 10.22 -23.93
N ALA A 39 -5.60 9.94 -24.25
CA ALA A 39 -5.97 8.84 -25.14
C ALA A 39 -5.41 9.03 -26.56
N TYR A 40 -5.50 10.23 -27.09
CA TYR A 40 -4.95 10.55 -28.43
C TYR A 40 -3.42 10.53 -28.49
N LEU A 41 -2.73 10.72 -27.37
CA LEU A 41 -1.26 10.63 -27.32
C LEU A 41 -0.73 9.21 -27.57
N PHE A 42 -1.50 8.20 -27.19
CA PHE A 42 -1.04 6.80 -27.19
C PHE A 42 -1.64 5.96 -28.31
N VAL A 43 -2.78 6.34 -28.84
CA VAL A 43 -3.48 5.58 -29.87
C VAL A 43 -3.96 6.54 -30.98
N PRO A 44 -3.31 6.56 -32.11
CA PRO A 44 -3.73 7.38 -33.23
C PRO A 44 -4.95 6.75 -33.94
N TYR A 45 -6.11 7.00 -33.42
CA TYR A 45 -7.39 6.59 -34.00
C TYR A 45 -8.31 7.80 -34.20
N ASP A 46 -9.30 7.60 -35.04
CA ASP A 46 -10.23 8.65 -35.43
C ASP A 46 -11.31 8.91 -34.38
N GLU A 47 -12.09 9.95 -34.57
CA GLU A 47 -13.18 10.35 -33.69
C GLU A 47 -14.28 9.28 -33.58
N ASP A 48 -14.54 8.53 -34.67
CA ASP A 48 -15.55 7.46 -34.65
C ASP A 48 -15.14 6.32 -33.67
N TYR A 49 -13.86 5.98 -33.66
CA TYR A 49 -13.32 5.00 -32.70
C TYR A 49 -13.47 5.50 -31.27
N TYR A 50 -13.09 6.76 -31.01
CA TYR A 50 -13.23 7.35 -29.67
C TYR A 50 -14.69 7.37 -29.20
N GLN A 51 -15.62 7.72 -30.08
CA GLN A 51 -17.06 7.72 -29.75
C GLN A 51 -17.59 6.31 -29.41
N ALA A 52 -17.16 5.31 -30.17
CA ALA A 52 -17.53 3.92 -29.91
C ALA A 52 -16.98 3.44 -28.55
N MET A 53 -15.73 3.76 -28.24
CA MET A 53 -15.10 3.47 -26.96
C MET A 53 -15.85 4.16 -25.79
N SER A 54 -16.14 5.46 -25.92
CA SER A 54 -16.87 6.24 -24.94
C SER A 54 -18.23 5.61 -24.60
N GLN A 55 -18.99 5.23 -25.63
CA GLN A 55 -20.29 4.57 -25.43
C GLN A 55 -20.19 3.20 -24.76
N ARG A 56 -19.11 2.48 -24.91
CA ARG A 56 -18.89 1.19 -24.24
C ARG A 56 -18.56 1.38 -22.79
N ILE A 57 -17.72 2.35 -22.46
CA ILE A 57 -17.37 2.71 -21.09
C ILE A 57 -18.61 3.24 -20.36
N ASP A 58 -19.40 4.10 -20.98
CA ASP A 58 -20.65 4.61 -20.39
C ASP A 58 -21.63 3.47 -20.02
N ARG A 59 -21.75 2.46 -20.87
CA ARG A 59 -22.57 1.27 -20.57
C ARG A 59 -21.99 0.46 -19.43
N ARG A 60 -20.67 0.35 -19.33
CA ARG A 60 -20.01 -0.33 -18.24
C ARG A 60 -20.17 0.43 -16.93
N PHE A 61 -20.04 1.76 -16.95
CA PHE A 61 -20.33 2.58 -15.78
C PHE A 61 -21.78 2.45 -15.30
N ALA A 62 -22.75 2.37 -16.21
CA ALA A 62 -24.13 2.15 -15.84
C ALA A 62 -24.33 0.80 -15.13
N ASN A 63 -23.59 -0.24 -15.55
CA ASN A 63 -23.59 -1.54 -14.89
C ASN A 63 -22.80 -1.52 -13.57
N TRP A 64 -21.68 -0.80 -13.54
CA TRP A 64 -20.82 -0.67 -12.38
C TRP A 64 -21.48 0.17 -11.28
N GLN A 65 -22.22 1.24 -11.65
CA GLN A 65 -23.04 1.98 -10.69
C GLN A 65 -24.12 1.12 -10.02
N GLY A 66 -24.52 0.01 -10.63
CA GLY A 66 -25.37 -1.01 -9.99
C GLY A 66 -24.63 -1.89 -8.99
N LEU A 67 -23.29 -1.91 -9.03
CA LEU A 67 -22.40 -2.52 -8.04
C LEU A 67 -21.88 -1.50 -7.02
N HIS A 68 -22.20 -0.20 -7.19
CA HIS A 68 -21.92 0.79 -6.18
C HIS A 68 -22.61 0.37 -4.89
N ILE A 69 -21.80 -0.03 -3.94
CA ILE A 69 -22.11 0.26 -2.55
C ILE A 69 -22.40 1.73 -2.57
N ASP A 70 -23.66 2.02 -2.31
CA ASP A 70 -24.16 3.40 -2.25
C ASP A 70 -23.24 4.13 -1.26
N LYS A 71 -22.28 4.90 -1.76
CA LYS A 71 -21.33 5.67 -0.91
C LYS A 71 -22.09 6.58 0.06
N ASP A 72 -23.35 6.87 -0.28
CA ASP A 72 -24.26 7.66 0.54
C ASP A 72 -24.92 6.86 1.68
N THR A 73 -24.74 5.52 1.76
CA THR A 73 -25.46 4.67 2.74
C THR A 73 -24.57 4.00 3.79
N VAL A 74 -23.24 3.92 3.60
CA VAL A 74 -22.34 3.35 4.60
C VAL A 74 -21.44 4.44 5.15
N GLU A 75 -21.89 5.08 6.22
CA GLU A 75 -21.07 6.04 6.94
C GLU A 75 -19.96 5.33 7.72
N PRO A 76 -18.76 5.93 7.80
CA PRO A 76 -17.71 5.48 8.69
C PRO A 76 -18.21 5.40 10.14
N ASP A 77 -17.84 4.38 10.88
CA ASP A 77 -18.08 4.29 12.32
C ASP A 77 -17.21 5.30 13.11
N GLU A 78 -17.27 5.27 14.43
CA GLU A 78 -16.54 6.21 15.28
C GLU A 78 -15.03 6.03 15.15
N LEU A 79 -14.56 4.78 15.08
CA LEU A 79 -13.13 4.47 14.93
C LEU A 79 -12.61 4.93 13.56
N ALA A 80 -13.34 4.64 12.47
CA ALA A 80 -12.96 5.10 11.14
C ALA A 80 -12.89 6.63 11.05
N ARG A 81 -13.84 7.33 11.67
CA ARG A 81 -13.80 8.81 11.73
C ARG A 81 -12.61 9.31 12.52
N ALA A 82 -12.27 8.64 13.63
CA ALA A 82 -11.10 8.98 14.43
C ALA A 82 -9.79 8.80 13.64
N PHE A 83 -9.64 7.70 12.89
CA PHE A 83 -8.51 7.51 11.98
C PHE A 83 -8.42 8.62 10.92
N MET A 84 -9.54 8.94 10.26
CA MET A 84 -9.56 9.98 9.24
C MET A 84 -9.20 11.36 9.83
N ASP A 85 -9.69 11.66 11.03
CA ASP A 85 -9.34 12.88 11.75
C ASP A 85 -7.88 12.90 12.19
N TYR A 86 -7.37 11.77 12.69
CA TYR A 86 -5.97 11.60 13.06
C TYR A 86 -5.03 11.80 11.88
N LEU A 87 -5.29 11.15 10.73
CA LEU A 87 -4.45 11.22 9.53
C LEU A 87 -4.36 12.63 8.95
N ASP A 88 -5.41 13.45 9.12
CA ASP A 88 -5.46 14.84 8.70
C ASP A 88 -5.10 15.05 7.22
N CYS A 89 -5.60 14.16 6.36
CA CYS A 89 -5.41 14.17 4.91
C CYS A 89 -6.67 13.71 4.18
N GLU A 90 -6.65 13.74 2.86
CA GLU A 90 -7.77 13.21 2.07
C GLU A 90 -7.88 11.69 2.24
N CYS A 91 -9.04 11.23 2.69
CA CYS A 91 -9.35 9.85 2.98
C CYS A 91 -10.61 9.39 2.25
N THR A 92 -10.61 8.13 1.79
CA THR A 92 -11.80 7.44 1.27
C THR A 92 -12.04 6.20 2.12
N TYR A 93 -13.24 6.08 2.70
CA TYR A 93 -13.63 4.92 3.50
C TYR A 93 -14.24 3.84 2.62
N PHE A 94 -13.89 2.60 2.89
CA PHE A 94 -14.47 1.39 2.32
C PHE A 94 -14.99 0.50 3.45
N PRO A 95 -16.29 0.14 3.44
CA PRO A 95 -16.81 -0.85 4.39
C PRO A 95 -16.24 -2.23 4.08
N SER A 96 -16.49 -3.19 4.97
CA SER A 96 -16.18 -4.61 4.71
C SER A 96 -16.88 -5.09 3.44
N MET A 97 -16.12 -5.76 2.55
CA MET A 97 -16.56 -6.15 1.21
C MET A 97 -16.13 -7.58 0.91
N SER A 98 -16.92 -8.29 0.10
CA SER A 98 -16.57 -9.63 -0.40
C SER A 98 -15.68 -9.59 -1.65
N ASP A 99 -15.41 -8.41 -2.20
CA ASP A 99 -14.61 -8.18 -3.41
C ASP A 99 -13.78 -6.91 -3.19
N ASP A 100 -12.46 -6.99 -3.40
CA ASP A 100 -11.53 -5.87 -3.21
C ASP A 100 -11.26 -5.07 -4.50
N ASP A 101 -11.84 -5.42 -5.62
CA ASP A 101 -11.65 -4.71 -6.90
C ASP A 101 -11.94 -3.20 -6.78
N PRO A 102 -13.00 -2.73 -6.09
CA PRO A 102 -13.23 -1.31 -5.90
C PRO A 102 -12.12 -0.61 -5.09
N ILE A 103 -11.57 -1.29 -4.08
CA ILE A 103 -10.48 -0.79 -3.23
C ILE A 103 -9.21 -0.67 -4.07
N MET A 104 -8.84 -1.74 -4.77
CA MET A 104 -7.62 -1.79 -5.57
C MET A 104 -7.65 -0.85 -6.77
N SER A 105 -8.83 -0.68 -7.40
CA SER A 105 -9.02 0.32 -8.45
C SER A 105 -8.79 1.74 -7.93
N ALA A 106 -9.37 2.08 -6.78
CA ALA A 106 -9.17 3.38 -6.15
C ALA A 106 -7.72 3.60 -5.70
N TYR A 107 -7.08 2.57 -5.15
CA TYR A 107 -5.69 2.60 -4.73
C TYR A 107 -4.74 2.82 -5.91
N THR A 108 -4.91 2.05 -6.99
CA THR A 108 -4.11 2.19 -8.21
C THR A 108 -4.29 3.57 -8.85
N TYR A 109 -5.51 4.09 -8.86
CA TYR A 109 -5.76 5.45 -9.32
C TYR A 109 -5.05 6.49 -8.43
N ALA A 110 -5.14 6.34 -7.10
CA ALA A 110 -4.48 7.23 -6.16
C ALA A 110 -2.95 7.20 -6.27
N GLN A 111 -2.33 6.03 -6.55
CA GLN A 111 -0.89 5.94 -6.79
C GLN A 111 -0.44 6.83 -7.96
N ARG A 112 -1.17 6.83 -9.06
CA ARG A 112 -0.85 7.64 -10.24
C ARG A 112 -1.08 9.12 -10.01
N LEU A 113 -2.16 9.44 -9.33
CA LEU A 113 -2.47 10.80 -8.95
C LEU A 113 -1.41 11.35 -7.99
N GLY A 114 -0.96 10.55 -7.04
CA GLY A 114 0.03 10.91 -6.03
C GLY A 114 1.37 11.34 -6.62
N VAL A 115 1.82 10.71 -7.71
CA VAL A 115 3.05 11.12 -8.43
C VAL A 115 2.95 12.56 -8.92
N ARG A 116 1.76 13.03 -9.29
CA ARG A 116 1.55 14.39 -9.81
C ARG A 116 1.26 15.40 -8.70
N GLU A 117 0.53 14.98 -7.69
CA GLU A 117 -0.01 15.85 -6.65
C GLU A 117 0.84 15.86 -5.36
N GLY A 118 1.83 14.97 -5.28
CA GLY A 118 2.79 14.95 -4.18
C GLY A 118 2.25 14.29 -2.90
N PHE A 119 1.55 13.16 -3.04
CA PHE A 119 1.14 12.31 -1.92
C PHE A 119 1.44 10.84 -2.21
N ILE A 120 1.39 10.01 -1.16
CA ILE A 120 1.49 8.56 -1.28
C ILE A 120 0.22 7.94 -0.71
N PRO A 121 -0.51 7.11 -1.49
CA PRO A 121 -1.68 6.41 -0.99
C PRO A 121 -1.27 5.22 -0.12
N VAL A 122 -2.01 4.99 0.95
CA VAL A 122 -1.90 3.80 1.79
C VAL A 122 -3.28 3.28 2.15
N LEU A 123 -3.40 1.96 2.32
CA LEU A 123 -4.57 1.29 2.84
C LEU A 123 -4.39 1.05 4.34
N VAL A 124 -5.30 1.55 5.14
CA VAL A 124 -5.26 1.49 6.59
C VAL A 124 -6.46 0.69 7.09
N ASN A 125 -6.20 -0.41 7.78
CA ASN A 125 -7.27 -1.15 8.45
C ASN A 125 -7.89 -0.30 9.56
N VAL A 126 -9.21 -0.35 9.64
CA VAL A 126 -9.94 0.26 10.75
C VAL A 126 -10.07 -0.80 11.85
N ASP A 127 -9.08 -0.86 12.72
CA ASP A 127 -9.07 -1.76 13.87
C ASP A 127 -8.50 -1.09 15.12
N GLU A 128 -8.93 -1.57 16.29
CA GLU A 128 -8.57 -0.96 17.58
C GLU A 128 -7.08 -1.14 17.90
N GLY A 129 -6.48 -2.27 17.55
CA GLY A 129 -5.06 -2.53 17.80
C GLY A 129 -4.15 -1.56 17.07
N LEU A 130 -4.45 -1.27 15.79
CA LEU A 130 -3.71 -0.25 15.04
C LEU A 130 -3.92 1.15 15.65
N TRP A 131 -5.16 1.46 16.08
CA TRP A 131 -5.43 2.72 16.77
C TRP A 131 -4.59 2.89 18.03
N GLU A 132 -4.57 1.87 18.89
CA GLU A 132 -3.76 1.85 20.11
C GLU A 132 -2.27 2.06 19.79
N ASN A 133 -1.74 1.36 18.79
CA ASN A 133 -0.34 1.50 18.39
C ASN A 133 0.01 2.93 17.95
N ILE A 134 -0.80 3.55 17.10
CA ILE A 134 -0.50 4.89 16.58
C ILE A 134 -0.66 5.97 17.67
N ILE A 135 -1.65 5.82 18.55
CA ILE A 135 -1.86 6.75 19.67
C ILE A 135 -0.79 6.53 20.75
N GLY A 136 -0.47 5.30 21.11
CA GLY A 136 0.59 4.98 22.07
C GLY A 136 1.95 5.58 21.68
N ASN A 137 2.24 5.68 20.38
CA ASN A 137 3.45 6.32 19.88
C ASN A 137 3.38 7.85 19.82
N SER A 138 2.23 8.42 19.46
CA SER A 138 2.11 9.86 19.14
C SER A 138 1.47 10.71 20.23
N ASP A 139 0.58 10.14 21.02
CA ASP A 139 -0.11 10.76 22.18
C ASP A 139 -0.41 9.74 23.29
N PRO A 140 0.61 9.22 23.98
CA PRO A 140 0.45 8.16 24.96
C PRO A 140 -0.50 8.48 26.13
N ASP A 141 -0.74 9.76 26.40
CA ASP A 141 -1.68 10.18 27.45
C ASP A 141 -3.16 9.90 27.07
N SER A 142 -3.45 9.69 25.77
CA SER A 142 -4.78 9.40 25.22
C SER A 142 -4.96 7.93 24.79
N GLU A 143 -3.96 7.07 24.96
CA GLU A 143 -3.96 5.66 24.49
C GLU A 143 -5.14 4.85 25.03
N SER A 144 -5.58 5.10 26.25
CA SER A 144 -6.68 4.37 26.91
C SER A 144 -8.05 5.06 26.81
N SER A 145 -8.23 5.93 25.83
CA SER A 145 -9.47 6.66 25.63
C SER A 145 -10.50 5.81 24.90
N ASP A 146 -11.59 5.44 25.58
CA ASP A 146 -12.68 4.63 25.02
C ASP A 146 -13.48 5.36 23.91
N ASP A 147 -13.29 6.66 23.75
CA ASP A 147 -13.98 7.52 22.76
C ASP A 147 -13.09 7.91 21.57
N TYR A 148 -11.96 7.23 21.39
CA TYR A 148 -10.99 7.46 20.30
C TYR A 148 -10.52 8.90 20.16
N THR A 149 -10.41 9.63 21.27
CA THR A 149 -9.93 11.02 21.28
C THR A 149 -8.41 11.08 21.35
N PHE A 150 -7.83 12.16 20.83
CA PHE A 150 -6.40 12.42 20.89
C PHE A 150 -6.09 13.91 20.95
N ASN A 151 -4.89 14.26 21.40
CA ASN A 151 -4.40 15.62 21.39
C ASN A 151 -3.69 15.94 20.07
N ARG A 152 -4.38 16.68 19.19
CA ARG A 152 -3.88 17.05 17.87
C ARG A 152 -2.54 17.80 17.91
N GLU A 153 -2.29 18.62 18.92
CA GLU A 153 -1.03 19.35 19.04
C GLU A 153 0.14 18.41 19.29
N LYS A 154 -0.03 17.40 20.17
CA LYS A 154 0.98 16.38 20.43
C LYS A 154 1.25 15.52 19.20
N VAL A 155 0.19 15.05 18.53
CA VAL A 155 0.29 14.27 17.29
C VAL A 155 1.04 15.07 16.22
N ASN A 156 0.70 16.33 16.02
CA ASN A 156 1.39 17.19 15.05
C ASN A 156 2.85 17.45 15.44
N GLU A 157 3.15 17.60 16.72
CA GLU A 157 4.54 17.73 17.19
C GLU A 157 5.34 16.44 16.97
N PHE A 158 4.76 15.29 17.28
CA PHE A 158 5.37 13.98 17.01
C PHE A 158 5.68 13.82 15.52
N ARG A 159 4.68 14.07 14.66
CA ARG A 159 4.80 14.01 13.20
C ARG A 159 5.90 14.94 12.68
N ARG A 160 5.87 16.20 13.09
CA ARG A 160 6.87 17.20 12.71
C ARG A 160 8.28 16.74 13.11
N ARG A 161 8.45 16.24 14.34
CA ARG A 161 9.74 15.75 14.84
C ARG A 161 10.31 14.63 13.98
N LEU A 162 9.47 13.64 13.58
CA LEU A 162 9.90 12.56 12.70
C LEU A 162 10.24 13.04 11.29
N LEU A 163 9.45 13.98 10.73
CA LEU A 163 9.65 14.50 9.38
C LEU A 163 10.91 15.37 9.26
N GLU A 164 11.27 16.09 10.32
CA GLU A 164 12.43 17.00 10.36
C GLU A 164 13.73 16.31 10.82
N ALA A 165 13.62 15.16 11.51
CA ALA A 165 14.79 14.42 11.97
C ALA A 165 15.60 13.86 10.79
N PRO A 166 16.94 13.87 10.89
CA PRO A 166 17.78 13.15 9.94
C PRO A 166 17.43 11.65 9.97
N VAL A 167 17.16 11.08 8.79
CA VAL A 167 16.89 9.64 8.68
C VAL A 167 18.19 8.87 8.91
N MET A 168 18.15 7.86 9.79
CA MET A 168 19.29 7.00 10.08
C MET A 168 19.69 6.15 8.86
N ASP A 169 20.83 5.50 8.94
CA ASP A 169 21.28 4.54 7.91
C ASP A 169 20.60 3.18 8.11
N GLY A 170 19.59 2.91 7.28
CA GLY A 170 18.79 1.68 7.33
C GLY A 170 19.62 0.43 7.06
N LYS A 171 20.59 0.50 6.14
CA LYS A 171 21.51 -0.62 5.89
C LYS A 171 22.31 -0.97 7.13
N SER A 172 22.88 0.02 7.80
CA SER A 172 23.65 -0.21 9.04
C SER A 172 22.79 -0.78 10.18
N ILE A 173 21.48 -0.47 10.21
CA ILE A 173 20.55 -1.09 11.17
C ILE A 173 20.36 -2.57 10.81
N LEU A 174 20.03 -2.88 9.57
CA LEU A 174 19.86 -4.25 9.09
C LEU A 174 21.13 -5.09 9.28
N ASP A 175 22.31 -4.55 8.94
CA ASP A 175 23.60 -5.22 9.12
C ASP A 175 23.88 -5.59 10.60
N LYS A 176 23.38 -4.78 11.55
CA LYS A 176 23.49 -5.09 12.98
C LYS A 176 22.49 -6.17 13.42
N LEU A 177 21.28 -6.14 12.88
CA LEU A 177 20.27 -7.16 13.16
C LEU A 177 20.69 -8.51 12.59
N THR A 178 21.15 -8.56 11.34
CA THR A 178 21.63 -9.78 10.68
C THR A 178 22.90 -10.34 11.31
N GLY A 179 23.77 -9.52 11.87
CA GLY A 179 25.02 -9.94 12.50
C GLY A 179 24.86 -10.64 13.86
N GLN A 180 23.67 -10.70 14.42
CA GLN A 180 23.41 -11.32 15.72
C GLN A 180 23.11 -12.82 15.65
N ASP A 181 22.64 -13.34 14.49
CA ASP A 181 22.17 -14.73 14.34
C ASP A 181 22.67 -15.45 13.07
N ASN A 182 23.70 -14.96 12.40
CA ASN A 182 24.25 -15.64 11.20
C ASN A 182 25.15 -16.83 11.55
N ASP A 183 24.54 -17.92 11.95
CA ASP A 183 25.11 -19.25 11.67
C ASP A 183 24.90 -19.56 10.17
N ASP A 184 25.89 -20.16 9.51
CA ASP A 184 25.96 -20.43 8.08
C ASP A 184 24.59 -20.81 7.45
N ILE A 185 23.94 -19.85 6.76
CA ILE A 185 22.70 -20.10 6.02
C ILE A 185 23.09 -20.80 4.73
N ASP A 186 22.97 -22.14 4.72
CA ASP A 186 23.22 -23.00 3.57
C ASP A 186 21.89 -23.46 2.95
N GLU A 187 21.01 -22.46 2.65
CA GLU A 187 19.73 -22.72 2.02
C GLU A 187 19.73 -22.22 0.57
N GLU A 188 19.16 -23.03 -0.33
CA GLU A 188 18.94 -22.63 -1.71
C GLU A 188 17.57 -22.00 -1.88
N PRO A 189 17.39 -20.99 -2.77
CA PRO A 189 16.10 -20.36 -3.03
C PRO A 189 15.13 -21.33 -3.72
N GLU A 190 14.30 -22.04 -2.95
CA GLU A 190 13.30 -22.98 -3.44
C GLU A 190 12.07 -23.05 -2.50
N GLY A 191 10.94 -23.48 -3.03
CA GLY A 191 9.73 -23.72 -2.23
C GLY A 191 8.90 -22.46 -1.92
N GLY A 192 9.26 -21.33 -2.52
CA GLY A 192 8.51 -20.08 -2.38
C GLY A 192 7.21 -20.05 -3.17
N PHE A 193 6.43 -19.00 -2.96
CA PHE A 193 5.16 -18.78 -3.61
C PHE A 193 5.08 -17.38 -4.25
N ASP A 194 4.13 -17.21 -5.16
CA ASP A 194 3.86 -15.94 -5.84
C ASP A 194 2.94 -15.07 -4.96
N ASN A 195 3.43 -13.93 -4.48
CA ASN A 195 2.67 -12.95 -3.72
C ASN A 195 2.64 -11.61 -4.48
N ASN A 196 1.58 -11.37 -5.24
CA ASN A 196 1.38 -10.17 -6.05
C ASN A 196 0.09 -9.40 -5.71
N ARG A 197 -0.56 -9.72 -4.58
CA ARG A 197 -1.74 -9.02 -4.07
C ARG A 197 -1.58 -8.80 -2.58
N TYR A 198 -2.07 -7.69 -2.08
CA TYR A 198 -2.21 -7.46 -0.65
C TYR A 198 -3.15 -8.47 -0.02
N SER A 199 -2.79 -8.97 1.14
CA SER A 199 -3.55 -9.99 1.88
C SER A 199 -3.92 -9.55 3.31
N SER A 200 -3.20 -8.60 3.89
CA SER A 200 -3.35 -8.20 5.28
C SER A 200 -4.72 -7.62 5.65
N TYR A 201 -5.46 -7.09 4.70
CA TYR A 201 -6.78 -6.54 4.96
C TYR A 201 -7.94 -7.55 4.78
N TRP A 202 -7.64 -8.83 4.50
CA TRP A 202 -8.65 -9.86 4.39
C TRP A 202 -8.89 -10.56 5.73
N ASN A 203 -10.15 -10.66 6.12
CA ASN A 203 -10.56 -11.51 7.23
C ASN A 203 -10.82 -12.94 6.69
N THR A 204 -9.95 -13.87 7.05
CA THR A 204 -9.97 -15.25 6.57
C THR A 204 -11.19 -16.04 7.06
N ASP A 205 -11.79 -15.68 8.20
CA ASP A 205 -12.96 -16.35 8.76
C ASP A 205 -14.24 -16.00 8.00
N THR A 206 -14.35 -14.77 7.53
CA THR A 206 -15.55 -14.26 6.85
C THR A 206 -15.41 -14.23 5.33
N ASN A 207 -14.20 -14.34 4.79
CA ASN A 207 -13.85 -14.05 3.39
C ASN A 207 -14.32 -12.66 2.92
N MET A 208 -14.25 -11.69 3.81
CA MET A 208 -14.56 -10.29 3.56
C MET A 208 -13.31 -9.45 3.87
N THR A 209 -13.18 -8.30 3.25
CA THR A 209 -12.17 -7.33 3.70
C THR A 209 -12.54 -6.79 5.08
N HIS A 210 -11.57 -6.37 5.85
CA HIS A 210 -11.83 -5.45 6.97
C HIS A 210 -12.33 -4.10 6.42
N PRO A 211 -13.01 -3.27 7.22
CA PRO A 211 -13.20 -1.87 6.85
C PRO A 211 -11.87 -1.18 6.65
N LEU A 212 -11.73 -0.38 5.59
CA LEU A 212 -10.47 0.24 5.18
C LEU A 212 -10.61 1.74 4.96
N ILE A 213 -9.51 2.43 5.16
CA ILE A 213 -9.33 3.81 4.73
C ILE A 213 -8.21 3.86 3.70
N LEU A 214 -8.51 4.35 2.50
CA LEU A 214 -7.49 4.79 1.54
C LEU A 214 -7.11 6.22 1.89
N ALA A 215 -5.94 6.41 2.47
CA ALA A 215 -5.40 7.70 2.89
C ALA A 215 -4.38 8.23 1.87
N ARG A 216 -4.48 9.52 1.50
CA ARG A 216 -3.51 10.21 0.64
C ARG A 216 -2.51 10.96 1.52
N ILE A 217 -1.48 10.26 2.00
CA ILE A 217 -0.50 10.83 2.92
C ILE A 217 0.33 11.92 2.20
N PRO A 218 0.37 13.16 2.71
CA PRO A 218 0.97 14.30 2.02
C PRO A 218 2.51 14.31 2.13
N VAL A 219 3.14 13.24 1.67
CA VAL A 219 4.59 13.06 1.58
C VAL A 219 4.95 12.55 0.19
N THR A 220 6.16 12.88 -0.28
CA THR A 220 6.69 12.39 -1.56
C THR A 220 7.75 11.31 -1.38
N GLU A 221 8.21 11.14 -0.16
CA GLU A 221 9.23 10.17 0.24
C GLU A 221 8.53 9.03 1.00
N PRO A 222 8.45 7.81 0.43
CA PRO A 222 7.60 6.73 0.96
C PRO A 222 7.85 6.37 2.42
N TRP A 223 9.10 6.40 2.86
CA TRP A 223 9.45 6.12 4.26
C TRP A 223 8.91 7.14 5.27
N LYS A 224 8.49 8.31 4.83
CA LYS A 224 7.89 9.34 5.70
C LYS A 224 6.44 9.04 6.08
N ILE A 225 5.83 8.01 5.50
CA ILE A 225 4.50 7.51 5.90
C ILE A 225 4.45 7.19 7.39
N PHE A 226 5.53 6.65 7.97
CA PHE A 226 5.60 6.33 9.41
C PHE A 226 5.51 7.54 10.35
N ALA A 227 5.61 8.75 9.85
CA ALA A 227 5.30 9.95 10.63
C ALA A 227 3.79 10.17 10.78
N TYR A 228 2.98 9.62 9.88
CA TYR A 228 1.51 9.67 9.89
C TYR A 228 0.90 8.39 10.45
N LEU A 229 1.57 7.27 10.25
CA LEU A 229 1.19 5.94 10.73
C LEU A 229 2.38 5.37 11.54
N PRO A 230 2.57 5.82 12.79
CA PRO A 230 3.64 5.34 13.65
C PRO A 230 3.33 3.94 14.17
N PHE A 231 3.49 2.96 13.28
CA PHE A 231 3.14 1.57 13.44
C PHE A 231 4.00 0.81 14.46
N GLY A 232 5.31 1.10 14.50
CA GLY A 232 6.29 0.31 15.25
C GLY A 232 6.34 0.56 16.76
N ASN A 233 7.39 0.05 17.40
CA ASN A 233 7.70 0.22 18.84
C ASN A 233 6.85 -0.66 19.77
N TRP A 234 6.52 -1.86 19.33
CA TRP A 234 5.86 -2.88 20.14
C TRP A 234 6.45 -4.26 19.79
N ASN A 235 6.50 -5.17 20.76
CA ASN A 235 7.18 -6.47 20.65
C ASN A 235 8.56 -6.34 19.94
N ASP A 236 8.84 -7.17 18.94
CA ASP A 236 10.06 -7.13 18.15
C ASP A 236 9.95 -6.19 16.91
N CYS A 237 8.82 -5.49 16.74
CA CYS A 237 8.67 -4.52 15.67
C CYS A 237 9.57 -3.29 15.92
N PRO A 238 10.43 -2.89 14.96
CA PRO A 238 11.36 -1.77 15.15
C PRO A 238 10.67 -0.45 15.51
N ALA A 239 11.38 0.42 16.19
CA ALA A 239 10.89 1.76 16.49
C ALA A 239 10.66 2.58 15.19
N ASN A 240 9.72 3.53 15.21
CA ASN A 240 9.34 4.29 14.02
C ASN A 240 10.50 4.98 13.28
N PRO A 241 11.53 5.56 13.95
CA PRO A 241 12.70 6.07 13.25
C PRO A 241 13.53 4.98 12.53
N GLU A 242 13.56 3.75 13.06
CA GLU A 242 14.23 2.60 12.43
C GLU A 242 13.41 2.08 11.24
N LEU A 243 12.07 1.99 11.38
CA LEU A 243 11.17 1.68 10.28
C LEU A 243 11.35 2.67 9.11
N MET A 244 11.43 3.97 9.40
CA MET A 244 11.72 5.00 8.40
C MET A 244 13.07 4.77 7.70
N ALA A 245 14.11 4.45 8.47
CA ALA A 245 15.46 4.24 7.94
C ALA A 245 15.54 3.00 7.05
N ILE A 246 14.99 1.89 7.51
CA ILE A 246 14.96 0.61 6.77
C ILE A 246 14.10 0.76 5.51
N SER A 247 12.91 1.37 5.63
CA SER A 247 12.04 1.62 4.47
C SER A 247 12.68 2.54 3.44
N LYS A 248 13.47 3.54 3.88
CA LYS A 248 14.26 4.38 2.96
C LYS A 248 15.28 3.54 2.19
N TYR A 249 16.05 2.69 2.89
CA TYR A 249 17.03 1.83 2.26
C TYR A 249 16.37 0.87 1.25
N TRP A 250 15.28 0.22 1.62
CA TRP A 250 14.54 -0.68 0.71
C TRP A 250 13.88 0.03 -0.46
N TYR A 251 13.45 1.28 -0.27
CA TYR A 251 12.98 2.09 -1.39
C TYR A 251 14.12 2.42 -2.37
N GLU A 252 15.29 2.80 -1.87
CA GLU A 252 16.46 3.14 -2.68
C GLU A 252 17.02 1.91 -3.42
N GLU A 253 16.97 0.71 -2.81
CA GLU A 253 17.51 -0.52 -3.40
C GLU A 253 16.52 -1.28 -4.29
N TYR A 254 15.24 -1.31 -3.91
CA TYR A 254 14.23 -2.17 -4.55
C TYR A 254 12.98 -1.40 -5.01
N GLY A 255 12.86 -0.14 -4.68
CA GLY A 255 11.64 0.64 -4.94
C GLY A 255 10.46 0.27 -4.04
N ALA A 256 10.70 -0.39 -2.90
CA ALA A 256 9.66 -0.85 -1.99
C ALA A 256 8.93 0.33 -1.32
N VAL A 257 7.61 0.36 -1.44
CA VAL A 257 6.72 1.41 -0.90
C VAL A 257 5.73 0.77 0.08
N PRO A 258 5.61 1.25 1.33
CA PRO A 258 4.57 0.78 2.24
C PRO A 258 3.18 0.99 1.64
N GLY A 259 2.35 -0.07 1.63
CA GLY A 259 1.05 -0.06 0.96
C GLY A 259 -0.13 -0.31 1.89
N THR A 260 0.00 -1.24 2.85
CA THR A 260 -1.06 -1.58 3.81
C THR A 260 -0.56 -1.56 5.25
N PHE A 261 -1.45 -1.20 6.17
CA PHE A 261 -1.21 -1.17 7.61
C PHE A 261 -2.38 -1.79 8.36
N THR A 262 -2.09 -2.77 9.21
CA THR A 262 -3.02 -3.33 10.20
C THR A 262 -2.44 -3.18 11.60
N SER A 263 -3.04 -3.80 12.62
CA SER A 263 -2.50 -3.81 13.99
C SER A 263 -1.10 -4.42 14.08
N ASP A 264 -0.85 -5.47 13.30
CA ASP A 264 0.28 -6.38 13.42
C ASP A 264 0.95 -6.70 12.07
N GLN A 265 0.39 -6.21 10.95
CA GLN A 265 0.87 -6.51 9.60
C GLN A 265 1.21 -5.24 8.82
N LEU A 266 2.26 -5.34 8.03
CA LEU A 266 2.74 -4.29 7.14
C LEU A 266 3.11 -4.91 5.80
N GLU A 267 2.55 -4.40 4.71
CA GLU A 267 2.94 -4.85 3.37
C GLU A 267 3.54 -3.71 2.55
N TYR A 268 4.52 -4.07 1.74
CA TYR A 268 5.15 -3.16 0.78
C TYR A 268 4.86 -3.63 -0.64
N GLU A 269 4.70 -2.68 -1.55
CA GLU A 269 4.64 -2.94 -2.98
C GLU A 269 5.94 -2.54 -3.67
N LEU A 270 6.41 -3.40 -4.59
CA LEU A 270 7.60 -3.19 -5.40
C LEU A 270 7.21 -2.99 -6.87
N PRO A 271 7.98 -2.20 -7.64
CA PRO A 271 7.78 -2.06 -9.08
C PRO A 271 8.08 -3.35 -9.85
N ALA A 272 8.97 -4.19 -9.33
CA ALA A 272 9.35 -5.49 -9.87
C ALA A 272 9.82 -6.43 -8.74
N PRO A 273 9.78 -7.75 -8.94
CA PRO A 273 10.37 -8.71 -8.02
C PRO A 273 11.87 -8.43 -7.77
N VAL A 274 12.38 -8.90 -6.63
CA VAL A 274 13.80 -8.79 -6.30
C VAL A 274 14.64 -9.56 -7.33
N PRO A 275 15.75 -8.97 -7.84
CA PRO A 275 16.66 -9.70 -8.72
C PRO A 275 17.19 -10.98 -8.07
N GLU A 276 17.36 -12.04 -8.87
CA GLU A 276 17.74 -13.37 -8.39
C GLU A 276 19.04 -13.36 -7.55
N ASP A 277 20.02 -12.58 -7.98
CA ASP A 277 21.31 -12.42 -7.31
C ASP A 277 21.26 -11.60 -6.02
N ARG A 278 20.11 -10.96 -5.71
CA ARG A 278 19.88 -10.16 -4.51
C ARG A 278 18.82 -10.79 -3.57
N ALA A 279 18.13 -11.84 -4.03
CA ALA A 279 17.00 -12.39 -3.30
C ALA A 279 17.37 -12.97 -1.93
N MET A 280 18.49 -13.67 -1.83
CA MET A 280 18.98 -14.23 -0.57
C MET A 280 19.38 -13.12 0.42
N GLU A 281 20.11 -12.10 -0.04
CA GLU A 281 20.44 -10.94 0.80
C GLU A 281 19.19 -10.25 1.35
N ALA A 282 18.18 -10.03 0.49
CA ALA A 282 16.92 -9.42 0.88
C ALA A 282 16.15 -10.30 1.89
N ALA A 283 16.14 -11.62 1.70
CA ALA A 283 15.48 -12.56 2.61
C ALA A 283 16.13 -12.53 4.01
N ILE A 284 17.45 -12.57 4.07
CA ILE A 284 18.20 -12.45 5.33
C ILE A 284 17.86 -11.13 6.05
N GLN A 285 17.80 -10.02 5.32
CA GLN A 285 17.43 -8.73 5.88
C GLN A 285 16.00 -8.72 6.42
N GLN A 286 15.06 -9.35 5.72
CA GLN A 286 13.66 -9.41 6.14
C GLN A 286 13.45 -10.28 7.38
N TYR A 287 14.15 -11.42 7.47
CA TYR A 287 14.14 -12.25 8.70
C TYR A 287 14.72 -11.51 9.91
N ALA A 288 15.78 -10.73 9.71
CA ALA A 288 16.36 -9.93 10.78
C ALA A 288 15.47 -8.75 11.19
N PHE A 289 14.70 -8.20 10.24
CA PHE A 289 13.75 -7.12 10.47
C PHE A 289 12.47 -7.57 11.18
N CYS A 290 11.97 -8.75 10.82
CA CYS A 290 10.75 -9.34 11.36
C CYS A 290 11.06 -10.81 11.72
N PRO A 291 11.44 -11.10 12.97
CA PRO A 291 11.80 -12.46 13.39
C PRO A 291 10.66 -13.48 13.23
N ASP A 292 9.40 -13.02 13.33
CA ASP A 292 8.22 -13.88 13.19
C ASP A 292 7.97 -14.36 11.75
N MET A 293 8.83 -13.99 10.80
CA MET A 293 8.79 -14.52 9.42
C MET A 293 8.92 -16.04 9.35
N ASP A 294 9.51 -16.69 10.35
CA ASP A 294 9.59 -18.16 10.46
C ASP A 294 8.23 -18.84 10.53
N GLN A 295 7.20 -18.11 10.96
CA GLN A 295 5.81 -18.60 10.99
C GLN A 295 5.10 -18.42 9.65
N SER A 296 5.63 -17.58 8.75
CA SER A 296 5.04 -17.25 7.45
C SER A 296 5.73 -17.93 6.27
N CYS A 297 6.97 -18.39 6.44
CA CYS A 297 7.80 -19.01 5.42
C CYS A 297 8.53 -20.24 5.98
N ASP A 298 8.76 -21.26 5.13
CA ASP A 298 9.48 -22.49 5.47
C ASP A 298 11.02 -22.28 5.49
N GLY A 299 11.51 -21.11 5.90
CA GLY A 299 12.93 -20.76 5.98
C GLY A 299 13.33 -19.62 5.03
N ILE A 300 14.59 -19.22 5.15
CA ILE A 300 15.16 -18.10 4.39
C ILE A 300 15.20 -18.39 2.90
N GLY A 301 15.49 -19.63 2.51
CA GLY A 301 15.48 -20.06 1.11
C GLY A 301 14.10 -19.95 0.47
N SER A 302 13.05 -20.36 1.19
CA SER A 302 11.66 -20.21 0.74
C SER A 302 11.27 -18.74 0.60
N LEU A 303 11.69 -17.88 1.55
CA LEU A 303 11.47 -16.44 1.43
C LEU A 303 12.22 -15.86 0.23
N ALA A 304 13.49 -16.22 0.03
CA ALA A 304 14.26 -15.75 -1.13
C ALA A 304 13.58 -16.13 -2.45
N ASP A 305 13.07 -17.36 -2.55
CA ASP A 305 12.30 -17.82 -3.72
C ASP A 305 10.98 -17.04 -3.89
N THR A 306 10.29 -16.74 -2.81
CA THR A 306 9.10 -15.86 -2.82
C THR A 306 9.45 -14.47 -3.33
N LEU A 307 10.52 -13.84 -2.85
CA LEU A 307 10.89 -12.47 -3.19
C LEU A 307 11.26 -12.29 -4.67
N ARG A 308 11.85 -13.31 -5.31
CA ARG A 308 12.17 -13.27 -6.75
C ARG A 308 10.97 -13.47 -7.67
N GLN A 309 9.81 -13.84 -7.13
CA GLN A 309 8.57 -14.06 -7.87
C GLN A 309 7.48 -13.02 -7.55
N SER A 310 7.64 -12.29 -6.44
CA SER A 310 6.61 -11.49 -5.82
C SER A 310 6.90 -10.00 -5.88
N ARG A 311 5.84 -9.20 -5.98
CA ARG A 311 5.90 -7.74 -5.90
C ARG A 311 5.37 -7.19 -4.59
N ILE A 312 4.78 -8.04 -3.74
CA ILE A 312 4.30 -7.69 -2.41
C ILE A 312 5.19 -8.37 -1.38
N TRP A 313 5.76 -7.57 -0.49
CA TRP A 313 6.41 -8.03 0.71
C TRP A 313 5.44 -7.95 1.86
N TYR A 314 5.36 -9.02 2.67
CA TYR A 314 4.46 -9.15 3.79
C TYR A 314 5.26 -9.35 5.08
N PHE A 315 4.92 -8.60 6.11
CA PHE A 315 5.49 -8.70 7.45
C PHE A 315 4.38 -8.80 8.47
N TRP A 316 4.57 -9.68 9.43
CA TRP A 316 3.67 -9.89 10.55
C TRP A 316 4.47 -10.09 11.83
N TRP A 317 4.07 -9.44 12.88
CA TRP A 317 4.65 -9.55 14.22
C TRP A 317 3.60 -10.08 15.19
N ASP A 318 4.02 -11.05 16.09
CA ASP A 318 3.14 -11.67 17.09
C ASP A 318 3.11 -10.84 18.40
#